data_582c24de9fc725cc09bea51acf77b271
#
_entry.id   582c24de9fc725cc09bea51acf77b271
#
_cell.length_a   1.000
_cell.length_b   1.000
_cell.length_c   1.000
_cell.angle_alpha   90.00
_cell.angle_beta   90.00
_cell.angle_gamma   90.00
#
_symmetry.space_group_name_H-M   'P 1'
#
loop_
_entity.id
_entity.type
_entity.pdbx_description
1 polymer ?
#
loop_
_entity_poly.entity_id
_entity_poly.type
_entity_poly.pdbx_seq_one_letter_code
_entity_poly.pdbx_strand_id
1 'polypeptide(L)'
;GADGVPLGALCVIDTKPRADLTPMQRQGMVLLPRQVMVELEGRRRDRDIITFQNESAAALATSDRMFHTLADTMPQMVWSTLPDGFHDYYNARWYEYTGTPAGSTDGDGWNGVFHPDDQERAWGRWRTSLVTGEPYEIEYRLRHHSGEYRWTLGRALPIRDAEGTITRWIGTCTDIHEQKLMMEEREMIAHELSHRIKNIFSVIAGLIGLSARQHPQISDVADDLRDRILALGRAHDFVRPHSADSAPQPGQGVGSLSGILKQIFAPYRGTDGSRILLSGDDAAIDDRSATPLALLFHELATNAAKYGALSVPACFSMSARSATISVSTGVKRAGRAWRLPAPTGSAAA
;
A
#
# COMPACT_ATOMS: atom_id res chain seq x y z
N GLY A 1 53.73 32.26 -21.49
CA GLY A 1 52.86 31.10 -21.35
C GLY A 1 52.16 30.77 -22.67
N ALA A 2 51.44 29.66 -22.75
CA ALA A 2 50.67 29.29 -23.93
C ALA A 2 49.61 30.35 -24.30
N ASP A 3 49.20 31.15 -23.35
CA ASP A 3 48.19 32.22 -23.46
C ASP A 3 48.81 33.58 -23.95
N GLY A 4 50.09 33.59 -24.39
CA GLY A 4 50.78 34.79 -24.85
C GLY A 4 51.20 35.78 -23.71
N VAL A 5 50.92 35.46 -22.46
CA VAL A 5 51.29 36.28 -21.32
C VAL A 5 52.77 36.08 -20.98
N PRO A 6 53.58 37.16 -20.89
CA PRO A 6 54.98 37.06 -20.50
C PRO A 6 55.09 36.64 -19.02
N LEU A 7 55.84 35.56 -18.76
CA LEU A 7 56.04 35.04 -17.38
C LEU A 7 57.31 35.60 -16.76
N GLY A 8 58.15 36.27 -17.52
CA GLY A 8 59.43 36.84 -17.09
C GLY A 8 60.45 36.82 -18.17
N ALA A 9 61.65 37.20 -17.83
CA ALA A 9 62.81 37.18 -18.74
C ALA A 9 63.91 36.31 -18.10
N LEU A 10 64.51 35.46 -18.96
CA LEU A 10 65.72 34.75 -18.60
C LEU A 10 66.93 35.55 -19.11
N CYS A 11 67.77 35.99 -18.21
CA CYS A 11 68.99 36.68 -18.57
C CYS A 11 70.21 35.85 -18.17
N VAL A 12 71.25 35.98 -18.97
CA VAL A 12 72.58 35.41 -18.67
C VAL A 12 73.51 36.56 -18.38
N ILE A 13 74.18 36.53 -17.24
CA ILE A 13 75.12 37.55 -16.79
C ILE A 13 76.53 36.93 -16.90
N ASP A 14 77.43 37.68 -17.51
CA ASP A 14 78.84 37.33 -17.57
C ASP A 14 79.70 38.36 -16.80
N THR A 15 80.79 37.89 -16.26
CA THR A 15 81.73 38.73 -15.47
C THR A 15 82.67 39.52 -16.36
N LYS A 16 82.71 39.24 -17.68
CA LYS A 16 83.57 39.95 -18.66
C LYS A 16 82.69 40.44 -19.83
N PRO A 17 82.90 41.74 -20.23
CA PRO A 17 82.22 42.24 -21.41
C PRO A 17 82.58 41.45 -22.62
N ARG A 18 81.56 41.00 -23.41
CA ARG A 18 81.79 40.29 -24.72
C ARG A 18 81.16 41.10 -25.82
N ALA A 19 81.93 41.18 -26.96
CA ALA A 19 81.40 41.86 -28.14
C ALA A 19 80.29 41.10 -28.85
N ASP A 20 80.29 39.74 -28.80
CA ASP A 20 79.26 38.90 -29.36
C ASP A 20 79.22 37.52 -28.74
N LEU A 21 78.10 36.81 -28.92
CA LEU A 21 77.85 35.44 -28.43
C LEU A 21 78.28 34.40 -29.52
N THR A 22 78.87 33.32 -29.06
CA THR A 22 79.20 32.20 -29.99
C THR A 22 77.88 31.55 -30.46
N PRO A 23 77.88 30.85 -31.61
CA PRO A 23 76.72 30.16 -32.12
C PRO A 23 76.10 29.20 -31.12
N MET A 24 76.87 28.49 -30.30
CA MET A 24 76.45 27.58 -29.24
C MET A 24 75.76 28.31 -28.10
N GLN A 25 76.30 29.48 -27.71
CA GLN A 25 75.68 30.31 -26.69
C GLN A 25 74.34 30.88 -27.14
N ARG A 26 74.21 31.35 -28.36
CA ARG A 26 72.96 31.81 -28.99
C ARG A 26 71.90 30.69 -28.98
N GLN A 27 72.32 29.48 -29.40
CA GLN A 27 71.43 28.31 -29.36
C GLN A 27 70.97 27.96 -27.96
N GLY A 28 71.86 27.99 -26.97
CA GLY A 28 71.51 27.81 -25.54
C GLY A 28 70.47 28.82 -25.03
N MET A 29 70.66 30.12 -25.40
CA MET A 29 69.72 31.18 -25.01
C MET A 29 68.32 30.99 -25.64
N VAL A 30 68.17 30.28 -26.71
CA VAL A 30 66.87 29.93 -27.31
C VAL A 30 66.28 28.65 -26.67
N LEU A 31 67.09 27.66 -26.36
CA LEU A 31 66.65 26.37 -25.81
C LEU A 31 66.32 26.43 -24.33
N LEU A 32 67.10 27.12 -23.52
CA LEU A 32 66.89 27.23 -22.06
C LEU A 32 65.52 27.81 -21.67
N PRO A 33 65.06 28.94 -22.27
CA PRO A 33 63.73 29.46 -22.00
C PRO A 33 62.61 28.47 -22.34
N ARG A 34 62.77 27.74 -23.46
CA ARG A 34 61.78 26.69 -23.86
C ARG A 34 61.72 25.58 -22.82
N GLN A 35 62.90 25.12 -22.35
CA GLN A 35 62.96 24.05 -21.34
C GLN A 35 62.38 24.50 -20.02
N VAL A 36 62.67 25.74 -19.57
CA VAL A 36 62.03 26.32 -18.37
C VAL A 36 60.54 26.43 -18.52
N MET A 37 60.03 26.85 -19.70
CA MET A 37 58.60 26.93 -19.97
C MET A 37 57.91 25.55 -19.91
N VAL A 38 58.48 24.53 -20.48
CA VAL A 38 57.94 23.13 -20.42
C VAL A 38 57.86 22.66 -18.96
N GLU A 39 58.92 22.95 -18.18
CA GLU A 39 58.92 22.55 -16.75
C GLU A 39 57.89 23.34 -15.94
N LEU A 40 57.75 24.66 -16.15
CA LEU A 40 56.74 25.49 -15.47
C LEU A 40 55.30 25.09 -15.82
N GLU A 41 55.04 24.80 -17.11
CA GLU A 41 53.73 24.31 -17.58
C GLU A 41 53.44 22.89 -17.08
N GLY A 42 54.43 22.03 -16.94
CA GLY A 42 54.31 20.74 -16.28
C GLY A 42 53.89 20.88 -14.83
N ARG A 43 54.66 21.68 -14.05
CA ARG A 43 54.32 21.91 -12.64
C ARG A 43 52.97 22.59 -12.43
N ARG A 44 52.52 23.45 -13.33
CA ARG A 44 51.21 24.06 -13.32
C ARG A 44 50.12 22.99 -13.52
N ARG A 45 50.25 22.13 -14.55
CA ARG A 45 49.32 21.00 -14.79
C ARG A 45 49.23 20.05 -13.61
N ASP A 46 50.37 19.68 -13.03
CA ASP A 46 50.40 18.78 -11.88
C ASP A 46 49.64 19.38 -10.69
N ARG A 47 49.84 20.70 -10.45
CA ARG A 47 49.14 21.44 -9.40
C ARG A 47 47.65 21.49 -9.67
N ASP A 48 47.24 21.78 -10.90
CA ASP A 48 45.81 21.86 -11.28
C ASP A 48 45.12 20.50 -11.12
N ILE A 49 45.83 19.40 -11.50
CA ILE A 49 45.34 18.01 -11.28
C ILE A 49 45.18 17.71 -9.81
N ILE A 50 46.16 18.00 -8.98
CA ILE A 50 46.10 17.76 -7.54
C ILE A 50 44.96 18.59 -6.90
N THR A 51 44.81 19.85 -7.31
CA THR A 51 43.71 20.71 -6.82
C THR A 51 42.36 20.12 -7.18
N PHE A 52 42.17 19.74 -8.44
CA PHE A 52 40.92 19.10 -8.91
C PHE A 52 40.61 17.78 -8.18
N GLN A 53 41.63 16.94 -7.96
CA GLN A 53 41.46 15.70 -7.19
C GLN A 53 41.04 15.96 -5.75
N ASN A 54 41.67 16.94 -5.12
CA ASN A 54 41.35 17.33 -3.72
C ASN A 54 39.93 17.91 -3.60
N GLU A 55 39.52 18.77 -4.55
CA GLU A 55 38.17 19.33 -4.58
C GLU A 55 37.11 18.25 -4.81
N SER A 56 37.38 17.33 -5.75
CA SER A 56 36.49 16.20 -6.02
C SER A 56 36.37 15.25 -4.83
N ALA A 57 37.49 14.94 -4.16
CA ALA A 57 37.47 14.12 -2.95
C ALA A 57 36.72 14.80 -1.79
N ALA A 58 36.90 16.12 -1.62
CA ALA A 58 36.19 16.90 -0.60
C ALA A 58 34.68 16.97 -0.86
N ALA A 59 34.28 17.15 -2.12
CA ALA A 59 32.88 17.13 -2.54
C ALA A 59 32.22 15.75 -2.29
N LEU A 60 32.91 14.67 -2.65
CA LEU A 60 32.45 13.29 -2.41
C LEU A 60 32.28 13.04 -0.90
N ALA A 61 33.28 13.39 -0.08
CA ALA A 61 33.22 13.21 1.37
C ALA A 61 32.11 14.06 2.03
N THR A 62 31.78 15.21 1.44
CA THR A 62 30.67 16.05 1.91
C THR A 62 29.33 15.44 1.54
N SER A 63 29.19 14.93 0.33
CA SER A 63 27.98 14.22 -0.13
C SER A 63 27.72 12.96 0.70
N ASP A 64 28.76 12.19 0.98
CA ASP A 64 28.67 10.96 1.78
C ASP A 64 28.23 11.27 3.22
N ARG A 65 28.84 12.26 3.86
CA ARG A 65 28.41 12.72 5.20
C ARG A 65 26.97 13.20 5.22
N MET A 66 26.55 13.94 4.19
CA MET A 66 25.17 14.41 4.10
C MET A 66 24.19 13.25 3.97
N PHE A 67 24.53 12.24 3.15
CA PHE A 67 23.72 11.01 3.02
C PHE A 67 23.56 10.32 4.37
N HIS A 68 24.64 10.04 5.09
CA HIS A 68 24.60 9.40 6.39
C HIS A 68 23.78 10.24 7.41
N THR A 69 24.00 11.56 7.45
CA THR A 69 23.23 12.44 8.35
C THR A 69 21.74 12.39 8.06
N LEU A 70 21.34 12.44 6.79
CA LEU A 70 19.94 12.34 6.39
C LEU A 70 19.35 10.99 6.77
N ALA A 71 20.03 9.89 6.45
CA ALA A 71 19.57 8.55 6.77
C ALA A 71 19.43 8.32 8.29
N ASP A 72 20.38 8.81 9.09
CA ASP A 72 20.37 8.66 10.55
C ASP A 72 19.32 9.54 11.25
N THR A 73 18.94 10.68 10.65
CA THR A 73 17.89 11.55 11.19
C THR A 73 16.48 11.09 10.85
N MET A 74 16.33 10.14 9.90
CA MET A 74 15.02 9.57 9.60
C MET A 74 14.51 8.70 10.75
N PRO A 75 13.19 8.76 11.06
CA PRO A 75 12.59 7.89 12.07
C PRO A 75 12.52 6.43 11.65
N GLN A 76 12.78 6.13 10.38
CA GLN A 76 12.73 4.81 9.80
C GLN A 76 14.10 4.15 9.77
N MET A 77 14.11 2.83 9.89
CA MET A 77 15.30 2.03 9.59
C MET A 77 15.54 2.07 8.08
N VAL A 78 16.74 2.51 7.69
CA VAL A 78 17.15 2.62 6.27
C VAL A 78 18.27 1.64 6.01
N TRP A 79 18.21 0.96 4.87
CA TRP A 79 19.22 0.01 4.45
C TRP A 79 19.46 0.10 2.94
N SER A 80 20.61 -0.38 2.50
CA SER A 80 20.90 -0.54 1.08
C SER A 80 21.61 -1.86 0.79
N THR A 81 21.51 -2.28 -0.48
CA THR A 81 22.23 -3.44 -0.98
C THR A 81 22.88 -3.16 -2.32
N LEU A 82 23.88 -3.96 -2.64
CA LEU A 82 24.39 -4.12 -3.98
C LEU A 82 23.33 -4.75 -4.90
N PRO A 83 23.53 -4.76 -6.23
CA PRO A 83 22.56 -5.33 -7.17
C PRO A 83 22.25 -6.81 -6.94
N ASP A 84 23.19 -7.56 -6.39
CA ASP A 84 23.06 -8.99 -6.06
C ASP A 84 22.29 -9.26 -4.75
N GLY A 85 21.94 -8.19 -4.01
CA GLY A 85 21.22 -8.27 -2.73
C GLY A 85 22.13 -8.31 -1.50
N PHE A 86 23.46 -8.18 -1.66
CA PHE A 86 24.37 -8.06 -0.53
C PHE A 86 24.14 -6.77 0.23
N HIS A 87 23.72 -6.85 1.50
CA HIS A 87 23.46 -5.69 2.35
C HIS A 87 24.79 -5.07 2.79
N ASP A 88 25.01 -3.82 2.39
CA ASP A 88 26.25 -3.09 2.62
C ASP A 88 26.09 -1.83 3.48
N TYR A 89 24.87 -1.47 3.83
CA TYR A 89 24.58 -0.31 4.67
C TYR A 89 23.29 -0.46 5.47
N TYR A 90 23.37 -0.03 6.72
CA TYR A 90 22.25 0.21 7.62
C TYR A 90 22.47 1.52 8.37
N ASN A 91 21.41 2.32 8.56
CA ASN A 91 21.49 3.53 9.36
C ASN A 91 21.53 3.23 10.88
N ALA A 92 21.86 4.25 11.68
CA ALA A 92 21.90 4.14 13.15
C ALA A 92 20.58 3.59 13.73
N ARG A 93 19.46 3.99 13.15
CA ARG A 93 18.12 3.57 13.60
C ARG A 93 17.88 2.06 13.53
N TRP A 94 18.46 1.37 12.53
CA TRP A 94 18.42 -0.09 12.45
C TRP A 94 19.07 -0.76 13.66
N TYR A 95 20.26 -0.32 14.03
CA TYR A 95 20.99 -0.87 15.15
C TYR A 95 20.36 -0.55 16.50
N GLU A 96 19.82 0.65 16.65
CA GLU A 96 19.03 1.05 17.83
C GLU A 96 17.79 0.15 18.00
N TYR A 97 17.08 -0.10 16.89
CA TYR A 97 15.85 -0.89 16.90
C TYR A 97 16.12 -2.37 17.18
N THR A 98 17.08 -2.96 16.49
CA THR A 98 17.36 -4.40 16.60
C THR A 98 18.23 -4.76 17.81
N GLY A 99 18.96 -3.79 18.35
CA GLY A 99 19.95 -4.01 19.42
C GLY A 99 21.17 -4.80 18.96
N THR A 100 21.40 -4.91 17.65
CA THR A 100 22.56 -5.62 17.10
C THR A 100 23.76 -4.69 16.99
N PRO A 101 25.00 -5.19 17.11
CA PRO A 101 26.21 -4.40 16.91
C PRO A 101 26.29 -3.85 15.48
N ALA A 102 26.85 -2.64 15.31
CA ALA A 102 27.08 -2.06 13.99
C ALA A 102 27.90 -3.00 13.10
N GLY A 103 27.48 -3.18 11.84
CA GLY A 103 28.11 -4.06 10.86
C GLY A 103 27.82 -5.55 11.04
N SER A 104 27.14 -5.98 12.10
CA SER A 104 26.83 -7.40 12.34
C SER A 104 25.73 -7.96 11.45
N THR A 105 24.99 -7.09 10.78
CA THR A 105 23.88 -7.46 9.88
C THR A 105 24.23 -7.29 8.41
N ASP A 106 25.48 -7.00 8.08
CA ASP A 106 25.95 -6.90 6.69
C ASP A 106 25.87 -8.28 6.00
N GLY A 107 25.75 -8.26 4.68
CA GLY A 107 25.56 -9.46 3.89
C GLY A 107 24.28 -10.21 4.29
N ASP A 108 24.41 -11.44 4.73
CA ASP A 108 23.30 -12.32 5.18
C ASP A 108 23.01 -12.21 6.68
N GLY A 109 23.78 -11.42 7.43
CA GLY A 109 23.65 -11.29 8.89
C GLY A 109 22.30 -10.78 9.37
N TRP A 110 21.60 -10.01 8.53
CA TRP A 110 20.25 -9.50 8.79
C TRP A 110 19.20 -10.60 9.00
N ASN A 111 19.41 -11.80 8.44
CA ASN A 111 18.47 -12.90 8.55
C ASN A 111 18.23 -13.34 10.02
N GLY A 112 19.23 -13.19 10.89
CA GLY A 112 19.12 -13.53 12.31
C GLY A 112 18.16 -12.65 13.13
N VAL A 113 17.73 -11.50 12.61
CA VAL A 113 16.77 -10.62 13.29
C VAL A 113 15.33 -10.83 12.85
N PHE A 114 15.09 -11.62 11.79
CA PHE A 114 13.73 -11.96 11.35
C PHE A 114 13.11 -13.06 12.20
N HIS A 115 11.80 -13.03 12.34
CA HIS A 115 11.09 -14.16 12.94
C HIS A 115 11.27 -15.41 12.08
N PRO A 116 11.57 -16.58 12.66
CA PRO A 116 11.82 -17.83 11.90
C PRO A 116 10.74 -18.16 10.86
N ASP A 117 9.46 -18.01 11.22
CA ASP A 117 8.34 -18.32 10.30
C ASP A 117 8.24 -17.37 9.10
N ASP A 118 8.84 -16.15 9.20
CA ASP A 118 8.74 -15.14 8.15
C ASP A 118 9.95 -15.18 7.20
N GLN A 119 11.04 -15.84 7.57
CA GLN A 119 12.31 -15.85 6.82
C GLN A 119 12.13 -16.37 5.40
N GLU A 120 11.54 -17.54 5.21
CA GLU A 120 11.38 -18.15 3.87
C GLU A 120 10.53 -17.24 2.95
N ARG A 121 9.46 -16.69 3.48
CA ARG A 121 8.57 -15.78 2.74
C ARG A 121 9.27 -14.48 2.38
N ALA A 122 10.04 -13.90 3.30
CA ALA A 122 10.80 -12.67 3.07
C ALA A 122 11.88 -12.89 2.02
N TRP A 123 12.65 -13.97 2.11
CA TRP A 123 13.66 -14.35 1.13
C TRP A 123 13.07 -14.64 -0.26
N GLY A 124 11.95 -15.36 -0.31
CA GLY A 124 11.26 -15.65 -1.57
C GLY A 124 10.85 -14.35 -2.30
N ARG A 125 10.26 -13.42 -1.57
CA ARG A 125 9.87 -12.12 -2.12
C ARG A 125 11.07 -11.28 -2.53
N TRP A 126 12.14 -11.25 -1.72
CA TRP A 126 13.38 -10.51 -2.02
C TRP A 126 14.05 -11.03 -3.29
N ARG A 127 14.25 -12.33 -3.41
CA ARG A 127 14.81 -12.96 -4.62
C ARG A 127 14.00 -12.65 -5.86
N THR A 128 12.68 -12.63 -5.78
CA THR A 128 11.82 -12.22 -6.89
C THR A 128 12.13 -10.78 -7.31
N SER A 129 12.21 -9.84 -6.37
CA SER A 129 12.53 -8.43 -6.65
C SER A 129 13.92 -8.28 -7.27
N LEU A 130 14.93 -9.00 -6.78
CA LEU A 130 16.29 -8.98 -7.35
C LEU A 130 16.32 -9.43 -8.82
N VAL A 131 15.55 -10.47 -9.16
CA VAL A 131 15.51 -11.01 -10.54
C VAL A 131 14.68 -10.14 -11.47
N THR A 132 13.53 -9.65 -11.01
CA THR A 132 12.59 -8.91 -11.87
C THR A 132 12.86 -7.40 -11.92
N GLY A 133 13.54 -6.86 -10.91
CA GLY A 133 13.69 -5.41 -10.72
C GLY A 133 12.41 -4.71 -10.28
N GLU A 134 11.40 -5.46 -9.85
CA GLU A 134 10.15 -4.93 -9.29
C GLU A 134 10.34 -4.48 -7.84
N PRO A 135 9.57 -3.48 -7.39
CA PRO A 135 9.64 -3.02 -6.00
C PRO A 135 9.42 -4.16 -4.99
N TYR A 136 10.23 -4.14 -3.93
CA TYR A 136 10.06 -5.03 -2.79
C TYR A 136 9.09 -4.40 -1.80
N GLU A 137 8.09 -5.16 -1.40
CA GLU A 137 7.17 -4.77 -0.32
C GLU A 137 6.67 -6.02 0.38
N ILE A 138 6.81 -6.06 1.71
CA ILE A 138 6.38 -7.18 2.54
C ILE A 138 6.26 -6.76 4.00
N GLU A 139 5.28 -7.32 4.70
CA GLU A 139 5.18 -7.26 6.15
C GLU A 139 5.81 -8.51 6.76
N TYR A 140 6.65 -8.34 7.77
CA TYR A 140 7.32 -9.40 8.52
C TYR A 140 7.59 -8.96 9.96
N ARG A 141 7.95 -9.90 10.82
CA ARG A 141 8.30 -9.60 12.20
C ARG A 141 9.81 -9.52 12.35
N LEU A 142 10.29 -8.39 12.91
CA LEU A 142 11.69 -8.18 13.30
C LEU A 142 11.80 -8.24 14.83
N ARG A 143 12.92 -8.78 15.29
CA ARG A 143 13.27 -8.78 16.71
C ARG A 143 13.71 -7.38 17.12
N HIS A 144 12.95 -6.77 18.01
CA HIS A 144 13.26 -5.50 18.63
C HIS A 144 14.32 -5.72 19.75
N HIS A 145 15.06 -4.67 20.13
CA HIS A 145 16.08 -4.75 21.19
C HIS A 145 15.53 -5.23 22.55
N SER A 146 14.22 -5.11 22.79
CA SER A 146 13.53 -5.66 23.95
C SER A 146 13.45 -7.19 23.96
N GLY A 147 13.78 -7.85 22.84
CA GLY A 147 13.59 -9.27 22.62
C GLY A 147 12.24 -9.67 22.02
N GLU A 148 11.29 -8.74 21.91
CA GLU A 148 9.98 -8.94 21.31
C GLU A 148 10.06 -8.92 19.79
N TYR A 149 9.27 -9.77 19.11
CA TYR A 149 9.07 -9.68 17.68
C TYR A 149 7.95 -8.69 17.33
N ARG A 150 8.29 -7.65 16.57
CA ARG A 150 7.38 -6.57 16.20
C ARG A 150 7.12 -6.56 14.69
N TRP A 151 5.88 -6.31 14.30
CA TRP A 151 5.51 -6.17 12.90
C TRP A 151 6.20 -4.97 12.25
N THR A 152 6.80 -5.23 11.12
CA THR A 152 7.57 -4.25 10.36
C THR A 152 7.19 -4.35 8.89
N LEU A 153 7.01 -3.21 8.24
CA LEU A 153 6.81 -3.10 6.79
C LEU A 153 8.16 -2.82 6.14
N GLY A 154 8.67 -3.80 5.39
CA GLY A 154 9.86 -3.67 4.56
C GLY A 154 9.49 -3.21 3.15
N ARG A 155 10.14 -2.16 2.66
CA ARG A 155 10.03 -1.66 1.29
C ARG A 155 11.39 -1.39 0.70
N ALA A 156 11.58 -1.68 -0.61
CA ALA A 156 12.77 -1.26 -1.32
C ALA A 156 12.48 -0.97 -2.79
N LEU A 157 13.30 -0.06 -3.33
CA LEU A 157 13.27 0.34 -4.73
C LEU A 157 14.66 0.17 -5.35
N PRO A 158 14.75 -0.27 -6.62
CA PRO A 158 16.01 -0.34 -7.33
C PRO A 158 16.43 1.04 -7.82
N ILE A 159 17.72 1.36 -7.65
CA ILE A 159 18.37 2.50 -8.29
C ILE A 159 19.00 2.01 -9.58
N ARG A 160 18.76 2.73 -10.68
CA ARG A 160 19.25 2.39 -12.02
C ARG A 160 20.15 3.50 -12.55
N ASP A 161 21.14 3.10 -13.34
CA ASP A 161 21.96 4.03 -14.12
C ASP A 161 21.21 4.55 -15.35
N ALA A 162 21.90 5.35 -16.17
CA ALA A 162 21.35 5.93 -17.40
C ALA A 162 20.97 4.87 -18.46
N GLU A 163 21.58 3.71 -18.40
CA GLU A 163 21.36 2.55 -19.25
C GLU A 163 20.24 1.64 -18.76
N GLY A 164 19.67 1.93 -17.56
CA GLY A 164 18.57 1.17 -16.95
C GLY A 164 19.03 -0.03 -16.12
N THR A 165 20.34 -0.24 -15.96
CA THR A 165 20.91 -1.33 -15.14
C THR A 165 20.78 -1.00 -13.67
N ILE A 166 20.35 -1.97 -12.85
CA ILE A 166 20.26 -1.80 -11.40
C ILE A 166 21.68 -1.70 -10.83
N THR A 167 21.98 -0.58 -10.19
CA THR A 167 23.25 -0.32 -9.53
C THR A 167 23.19 -0.55 -8.04
N ARG A 168 22.00 -0.42 -7.41
CA ARG A 168 21.79 -0.53 -5.97
C ARG A 168 20.32 -0.69 -5.65
N TRP A 169 20.02 -1.22 -4.48
CA TRP A 169 18.70 -1.13 -3.87
C TRP A 169 18.75 -0.27 -2.63
N ILE A 170 17.73 0.55 -2.43
CA ILE A 170 17.53 1.30 -1.18
C ILE A 170 16.18 0.90 -0.61
N GLY A 171 16.18 0.57 0.68
CA GLY A 171 14.98 0.15 1.37
C GLY A 171 14.83 0.79 2.74
N THR A 172 13.61 0.65 3.26
CA THR A 172 13.23 1.07 4.60
C THR A 172 12.48 -0.04 5.32
N CYS A 173 12.63 -0.08 6.64
CA CYS A 173 11.77 -0.88 7.51
C CYS A 173 11.04 0.07 8.45
N THR A 174 9.71 0.01 8.44
CA THR A 174 8.85 0.83 9.28
C THR A 174 8.17 -0.05 10.31
N ASP A 175 8.32 0.27 11.59
CA ASP A 175 7.57 -0.42 12.65
C ASP A 175 6.08 -0.09 12.50
N ILE A 176 5.26 -1.12 12.31
CA ILE A 176 3.81 -1.04 12.17
C ILE A 176 3.09 -1.82 13.28
N HIS A 177 3.82 -2.21 14.33
CA HIS A 177 3.29 -3.11 15.36
C HIS A 177 2.10 -2.51 16.11
N GLU A 178 2.22 -1.27 16.58
CA GLU A 178 1.11 -0.58 17.25
C GLU A 178 -0.08 -0.38 16.30
N GLN A 179 0.18 -0.09 15.03
CA GLN A 179 -0.87 0.03 14.03
C GLN A 179 -1.61 -1.30 13.83
N LYS A 180 -0.89 -2.42 13.77
CA LYS A 180 -1.49 -3.78 13.69
C LYS A 180 -2.31 -4.11 14.93
N LEU A 181 -1.78 -3.88 16.11
CA LEU A 181 -2.52 -4.12 17.37
C LEU A 181 -3.80 -3.29 17.45
N MET A 182 -3.75 -2.02 17.07
CA MET A 182 -4.95 -1.17 17.04
C MET A 182 -5.97 -1.65 15.99
N MET A 183 -5.53 -2.19 14.87
CA MET A 183 -6.45 -2.78 13.88
C MET A 183 -7.11 -4.04 14.42
N GLU A 184 -6.34 -4.97 15.00
CA GLU A 184 -6.84 -6.20 15.61
C GLU A 184 -7.82 -5.90 16.76
N GLU A 185 -7.50 -4.93 17.61
CA GLU A 185 -8.40 -4.49 18.68
C GLU A 185 -9.72 -3.92 18.12
N ARG A 186 -9.66 -3.07 17.10
CA ARG A 186 -10.86 -2.55 16.44
C ARG A 186 -11.70 -3.64 15.81
N GLU A 187 -11.08 -4.61 15.17
CA GLU A 187 -11.79 -5.75 14.60
C GLU A 187 -12.46 -6.60 15.67
N MET A 188 -11.77 -6.84 16.79
CA MET A 188 -12.32 -7.58 17.94
C MET A 188 -13.54 -6.85 18.53
N ILE A 189 -13.44 -5.53 18.78
CA ILE A 189 -14.55 -4.73 19.30
C ILE A 189 -15.72 -4.73 18.32
N ALA A 190 -15.47 -4.56 17.03
CA ALA A 190 -16.52 -4.60 16.00
C ALA A 190 -17.19 -5.98 15.96
N HIS A 191 -16.42 -7.05 16.16
CA HIS A 191 -16.92 -8.42 16.26
C HIS A 191 -17.85 -8.60 17.48
N GLU A 192 -17.42 -8.18 18.64
CA GLU A 192 -18.21 -8.29 19.86
C GLU A 192 -19.49 -7.45 19.80
N LEU A 193 -19.37 -6.21 19.28
CA LEU A 193 -20.52 -5.33 19.11
C LEU A 193 -21.59 -5.96 18.21
N SER A 194 -21.18 -6.55 17.07
CA SER A 194 -22.10 -7.25 16.18
C SER A 194 -22.82 -8.41 16.86
N HIS A 195 -22.09 -9.21 17.64
CA HIS A 195 -22.69 -10.30 18.40
C HIS A 195 -23.72 -9.80 19.42
N ARG A 196 -23.41 -8.70 20.11
CA ARG A 196 -24.34 -8.09 21.07
C ARG A 196 -25.59 -7.55 20.39
N ILE A 197 -25.45 -6.88 19.25
CA ILE A 197 -26.59 -6.37 18.46
C ILE A 197 -27.50 -7.53 18.03
N LYS A 198 -26.92 -8.64 17.53
CA LYS A 198 -27.66 -9.84 17.16
C LYS A 198 -28.45 -10.44 18.35
N ASN A 199 -27.82 -10.50 19.50
CA ASN A 199 -28.48 -10.96 20.72
C ASN A 199 -29.64 -10.05 21.10
N ILE A 200 -29.47 -8.71 20.97
CA ILE A 200 -30.55 -7.73 21.24
C ILE A 200 -31.74 -7.97 20.30
N PHE A 201 -31.49 -8.14 18.98
CA PHE A 201 -32.58 -8.44 18.04
C PHE A 201 -33.31 -9.75 18.39
N SER A 202 -32.56 -10.78 18.77
CA SER A 202 -33.17 -12.07 19.20
C SER A 202 -34.01 -11.93 20.44
N VAL A 203 -33.57 -11.16 21.45
CA VAL A 203 -34.33 -10.88 22.66
C VAL A 203 -35.59 -10.08 22.35
N ILE A 204 -35.50 -9.03 21.52
CA ILE A 204 -36.66 -8.23 21.11
C ILE A 204 -37.66 -9.10 20.36
N ALA A 205 -37.21 -9.93 19.41
CA ALA A 205 -38.10 -10.85 18.70
C ALA A 205 -38.77 -11.86 19.62
N GLY A 206 -38.04 -12.34 20.65
CA GLY A 206 -38.60 -13.21 21.69
C GLY A 206 -39.68 -12.52 22.55
N LEU A 207 -39.44 -11.27 22.97
CA LEU A 207 -40.39 -10.47 23.73
C LEU A 207 -41.69 -10.20 22.92
N ILE A 208 -41.55 -9.87 21.65
CA ILE A 208 -42.71 -9.72 20.74
C ILE A 208 -43.51 -11.01 20.66
N GLY A 209 -42.85 -12.15 20.49
CA GLY A 209 -43.51 -13.45 20.46
C GLY A 209 -44.23 -13.82 21.78
N LEU A 210 -43.64 -13.46 22.91
CA LEU A 210 -44.30 -13.64 24.24
C LEU A 210 -45.54 -12.76 24.35
N SER A 211 -45.46 -11.50 23.93
CA SER A 211 -46.60 -10.57 23.96
C SER A 211 -47.76 -11.04 23.08
N ALA A 212 -47.44 -11.59 21.88
CA ALA A 212 -48.44 -12.17 21.00
C ALA A 212 -49.19 -13.37 21.60
N ARG A 213 -48.48 -14.20 22.37
CA ARG A 213 -49.11 -15.34 23.08
C ARG A 213 -50.08 -14.90 24.18
N GLN A 214 -49.76 -13.80 24.88
CA GLN A 214 -50.62 -13.24 25.92
C GLN A 214 -51.82 -12.47 25.37
N HIS A 215 -51.68 -11.93 24.15
CA HIS A 215 -52.69 -11.11 23.51
C HIS A 215 -52.95 -11.59 22.07
N PRO A 216 -53.73 -12.66 21.85
CA PRO A 216 -53.96 -13.24 20.54
C PRO A 216 -54.50 -12.25 19.50
N GLN A 217 -55.20 -11.19 19.92
CA GLN A 217 -55.76 -10.16 19.05
C GLN A 217 -54.69 -9.32 18.32
N ILE A 218 -53.42 -9.37 18.75
CA ILE A 218 -52.30 -8.66 18.09
C ILE A 218 -51.33 -9.63 17.40
N SER A 219 -51.65 -10.91 17.31
CA SER A 219 -50.74 -11.94 16.78
C SER A 219 -50.17 -11.57 15.40
N ASP A 220 -51.03 -11.16 14.47
CA ASP A 220 -50.62 -10.84 13.09
C ASP A 220 -49.66 -9.66 13.05
N VAL A 221 -49.89 -8.62 13.87
CA VAL A 221 -49.02 -7.44 13.96
C VAL A 221 -47.70 -7.81 14.63
N ALA A 222 -47.73 -8.64 15.65
CA ALA A 222 -46.55 -9.09 16.35
C ALA A 222 -45.65 -9.99 15.47
N ASP A 223 -46.24 -10.86 14.67
CA ASP A 223 -45.52 -11.71 13.74
C ASP A 223 -44.83 -10.86 12.64
N ASP A 224 -45.54 -9.86 12.10
CA ASP A 224 -44.97 -8.92 11.14
C ASP A 224 -43.79 -8.13 11.75
N LEU A 225 -43.95 -7.61 12.97
CA LEU A 225 -42.88 -6.87 13.65
C LEU A 225 -41.67 -7.76 13.97
N ARG A 226 -41.90 -9.01 14.40
CA ARG A 226 -40.84 -9.98 14.66
C ARG A 226 -40.04 -10.28 13.39
N ASP A 227 -40.72 -10.50 12.27
CA ASP A 227 -40.08 -10.80 10.99
C ASP A 227 -39.23 -9.62 10.48
N ARG A 228 -39.68 -8.37 10.68
CA ARG A 228 -38.91 -7.15 10.41
C ARG A 228 -37.65 -7.08 11.25
N ILE A 229 -37.73 -7.33 12.57
CA ILE A 229 -36.57 -7.34 13.48
C ILE A 229 -35.56 -8.42 13.09
N LEU A 230 -36.01 -9.62 12.72
CA LEU A 230 -35.12 -10.68 12.25
C LEU A 230 -34.47 -10.34 10.90
N ALA A 231 -35.19 -9.67 10.00
CA ALA A 231 -34.63 -9.21 8.74
C ALA A 231 -33.54 -8.14 8.97
N LEU A 232 -33.77 -7.23 9.91
CA LEU A 232 -32.78 -6.22 10.32
C LEU A 232 -31.51 -6.87 10.87
N GLY A 233 -31.65 -7.90 11.71
CA GLY A 233 -30.52 -8.68 12.24
C GLY A 233 -29.70 -9.33 11.13
N ARG A 234 -30.37 -9.95 10.13
CA ARG A 234 -29.69 -10.56 8.98
C ARG A 234 -28.96 -9.52 8.12
N ALA A 235 -29.57 -8.35 7.89
CA ALA A 235 -28.92 -7.28 7.15
C ALA A 235 -27.68 -6.76 7.86
N HIS A 236 -27.74 -6.59 9.17
CA HIS A 236 -26.61 -6.17 9.98
C HIS A 236 -25.43 -7.16 9.91
N ASP A 237 -25.71 -8.48 9.95
CA ASP A 237 -24.67 -9.50 9.81
C ASP A 237 -23.99 -9.48 8.42
N PHE A 238 -24.75 -9.14 7.39
CA PHE A 238 -24.25 -9.15 6.00
C PHE A 238 -23.25 -8.01 5.71
N VAL A 239 -23.46 -6.85 6.28
CA VAL A 239 -22.69 -5.62 5.99
C VAL A 239 -21.36 -5.58 6.71
N ARG A 240 -21.17 -6.45 7.65
CA ARG A 240 -19.98 -6.45 8.48
C ARG A 240 -18.70 -6.67 7.68
N PRO A 241 -17.62 -5.86 7.89
CA PRO A 241 -16.30 -6.16 7.38
C PRO A 241 -15.85 -7.53 7.90
N HIS A 242 -15.52 -8.44 7.00
CA HIS A 242 -14.94 -9.72 7.39
C HIS A 242 -13.46 -9.50 7.67
N SER A 243 -12.93 -10.08 8.74
CA SER A 243 -11.48 -10.14 8.95
C SER A 243 -10.81 -10.92 7.82
N ALA A 244 -9.50 -10.71 7.61
CA ALA A 244 -8.73 -11.41 6.59
C ALA A 244 -8.86 -12.94 6.69
N ASP A 245 -9.05 -13.47 7.91
CA ASP A 245 -9.27 -14.91 8.17
C ASP A 245 -10.71 -15.38 7.86
N SER A 246 -11.64 -14.45 7.72
CA SER A 246 -13.04 -14.71 7.39
C SER A 246 -13.39 -14.23 5.98
N ALA A 247 -12.41 -14.04 5.11
CA ALA A 247 -12.62 -13.59 3.75
C ALA A 247 -13.59 -14.54 3.04
N PRO A 248 -14.69 -14.02 2.43
CA PRO A 248 -15.61 -14.84 1.69
C PRO A 248 -14.91 -15.49 0.52
N GLN A 249 -15.29 -16.73 0.22
CA GLN A 249 -14.79 -17.42 -0.98
C GLN A 249 -15.09 -16.57 -2.23
N PRO A 250 -14.21 -16.59 -3.25
CA PRO A 250 -14.45 -15.87 -4.51
C PRO A 250 -15.81 -16.25 -5.09
N GLY A 251 -16.71 -15.25 -5.21
CA GLY A 251 -18.08 -15.44 -5.71
C GLY A 251 -19.20 -15.24 -4.68
N GLN A 252 -18.91 -15.11 -3.40
CA GLN A 252 -19.89 -14.65 -2.40
C GLN A 252 -19.70 -13.14 -2.23
N GLY A 253 -20.53 -12.35 -2.91
CA GLY A 253 -20.51 -10.88 -2.92
C GLY A 253 -20.90 -10.29 -1.55
N VAL A 254 -19.95 -10.30 -0.61
CA VAL A 254 -20.07 -9.61 0.66
C VAL A 254 -19.96 -8.11 0.39
N GLY A 255 -20.91 -7.34 0.91
CA GLY A 255 -21.01 -5.91 0.60
C GLY A 255 -21.62 -5.60 -0.78
N SER A 256 -22.28 -6.58 -1.41
CA SER A 256 -22.96 -6.40 -2.68
C SER A 256 -24.49 -6.42 -2.55
N LEU A 257 -25.15 -5.71 -3.44
CA LEU A 257 -26.62 -5.67 -3.51
C LEU A 257 -27.19 -7.08 -3.75
N SER A 258 -26.60 -7.83 -4.66
CA SER A 258 -27.07 -9.20 -4.98
C SER A 258 -26.93 -10.14 -3.80
N GLY A 259 -25.89 -9.99 -2.99
CA GLY A 259 -25.67 -10.78 -1.78
C GLY A 259 -26.72 -10.52 -0.72
N ILE A 260 -27.01 -9.24 -0.38
CA ILE A 260 -28.08 -8.87 0.55
C ILE A 260 -29.43 -9.41 0.08
N LEU A 261 -29.76 -9.26 -1.19
CA LEU A 261 -31.01 -9.70 -1.76
C LEU A 261 -31.16 -11.22 -1.72
N LYS A 262 -30.09 -11.98 -2.01
CA LYS A 262 -30.09 -13.43 -1.90
C LYS A 262 -30.43 -13.89 -0.47
N GLN A 263 -29.93 -13.19 0.52
CA GLN A 263 -30.15 -13.51 1.94
C GLN A 263 -31.56 -13.11 2.42
N ILE A 264 -32.04 -11.94 2.03
CA ILE A 264 -33.38 -11.45 2.40
C ILE A 264 -34.46 -12.33 1.76
N PHE A 265 -34.25 -12.73 0.50
CA PHE A 265 -35.22 -13.54 -0.23
C PHE A 265 -35.10 -15.06 0.03
N ALA A 266 -34.08 -15.50 0.77
CA ALA A 266 -33.89 -16.94 1.07
C ALA A 266 -35.16 -17.64 1.61
N PRO A 267 -35.93 -17.03 2.57
CA PRO A 267 -37.16 -17.66 3.08
C PRO A 267 -38.28 -17.82 2.01
N TYR A 268 -38.24 -17.03 0.96
CA TYR A 268 -39.29 -16.96 -0.07
C TYR A 268 -38.96 -17.75 -1.32
N ARG A 269 -37.80 -18.41 -1.41
CA ARG A 269 -37.33 -19.09 -2.62
C ARG A 269 -38.06 -20.38 -2.98
N GLY A 270 -38.86 -20.97 -2.09
CA GLY A 270 -39.45 -22.30 -2.31
C GLY A 270 -38.40 -23.42 -2.30
N THR A 271 -38.84 -24.67 -2.28
CA THR A 271 -37.98 -25.87 -2.18
C THR A 271 -37.16 -26.14 -3.46
N ASP A 272 -37.56 -25.60 -4.60
CA ASP A 272 -36.95 -25.77 -5.93
C ASP A 272 -36.15 -24.52 -6.40
N GLY A 273 -36.10 -23.48 -5.58
CA GLY A 273 -35.30 -22.27 -5.90
C GLY A 273 -35.86 -21.40 -7.04
N SER A 274 -37.00 -21.75 -7.63
CA SER A 274 -37.51 -21.20 -8.88
C SER A 274 -38.38 -19.95 -8.74
N ARG A 275 -38.77 -19.56 -7.51
CA ARG A 275 -39.73 -18.48 -7.28
C ARG A 275 -39.18 -17.06 -7.41
N ILE A 276 -37.87 -16.89 -7.20
CA ILE A 276 -37.23 -15.56 -7.23
C ILE A 276 -35.95 -15.63 -8.05
N LEU A 277 -35.94 -14.97 -9.19
CA LEU A 277 -34.75 -14.77 -10.02
C LEU A 277 -34.19 -13.37 -9.80
N LEU A 278 -32.91 -13.30 -9.45
CA LEU A 278 -32.15 -12.07 -9.34
C LEU A 278 -31.27 -11.93 -10.59
N SER A 279 -31.48 -10.89 -11.37
CA SER A 279 -30.69 -10.61 -12.58
C SER A 279 -30.28 -9.15 -12.61
N GLY A 280 -29.11 -8.84 -13.13
CA GLY A 280 -28.58 -7.50 -13.29
C GLY A 280 -27.12 -7.40 -12.84
N ASP A 281 -26.51 -6.24 -13.07
CA ASP A 281 -25.16 -5.93 -12.63
C ASP A 281 -25.15 -5.78 -11.10
N ASP A 282 -24.16 -6.35 -10.44
CA ASP A 282 -24.01 -6.23 -9.00
C ASP A 282 -23.44 -4.86 -8.63
N ALA A 283 -23.85 -4.30 -7.50
CA ALA A 283 -23.38 -3.01 -6.99
C ALA A 283 -22.85 -3.19 -5.57
N ALA A 284 -21.72 -2.56 -5.29
CA ALA A 284 -21.21 -2.46 -3.93
C ALA A 284 -22.14 -1.61 -3.07
N ILE A 285 -22.38 -2.02 -1.83
CA ILE A 285 -23.23 -1.32 -0.86
C ILE A 285 -22.39 -0.97 0.36
N ASP A 286 -22.49 0.27 0.81
CA ASP A 286 -21.91 0.73 2.06
C ASP A 286 -22.78 0.37 3.27
N ASP A 287 -22.17 0.41 4.46
CA ASP A 287 -22.82 0.07 5.73
C ASP A 287 -24.07 0.91 6.01
N ARG A 288 -24.07 2.18 5.54
CA ARG A 288 -25.19 3.11 5.79
C ARG A 288 -26.42 2.78 4.94
N SER A 289 -26.18 2.28 3.72
CA SER A 289 -27.22 1.95 2.75
C SER A 289 -27.80 0.55 2.93
N ALA A 290 -27.04 -0.37 3.48
CA ALA A 290 -27.43 -1.77 3.58
C ALA A 290 -28.66 -2.00 4.47
N THR A 291 -28.73 -1.38 5.63
CA THR A 291 -29.86 -1.53 6.56
C THR A 291 -31.18 -0.98 5.98
N PRO A 292 -31.22 0.26 5.44
CA PRO A 292 -32.44 0.76 4.76
C PRO A 292 -32.87 -0.09 3.58
N LEU A 293 -31.91 -0.54 2.75
CA LEU A 293 -32.19 -1.39 1.60
C LEU A 293 -32.74 -2.76 2.03
N ALA A 294 -32.18 -3.36 3.06
CA ALA A 294 -32.66 -4.63 3.57
C ALA A 294 -34.11 -4.54 4.08
N LEU A 295 -34.47 -3.49 4.80
CA LEU A 295 -35.83 -3.25 5.26
C LEU A 295 -36.76 -3.05 4.07
N LEU A 296 -36.39 -2.22 3.10
CA LEU A 296 -37.18 -1.97 1.89
C LEU A 296 -37.48 -3.27 1.14
N PHE A 297 -36.43 -4.08 0.88
CA PHE A 297 -36.58 -5.32 0.15
C PHE A 297 -37.29 -6.40 0.95
N HIS A 298 -37.16 -6.42 2.28
CA HIS A 298 -37.96 -7.31 3.11
C HIS A 298 -39.44 -6.94 3.06
N GLU A 299 -39.80 -5.67 3.13
CA GLU A 299 -41.19 -5.20 2.96
C GLU A 299 -41.75 -5.55 1.60
N LEU A 300 -40.97 -5.36 0.52
CA LEU A 300 -41.36 -5.74 -0.81
C LEU A 300 -41.59 -7.26 -0.95
N ALA A 301 -40.71 -8.08 -0.36
CA ALA A 301 -40.84 -9.52 -0.36
C ALA A 301 -42.09 -9.99 0.43
N THR A 302 -42.32 -9.41 1.60
CA THR A 302 -43.48 -9.73 2.45
C THR A 302 -44.78 -9.33 1.79
N ASN A 303 -44.83 -8.13 1.21
CA ASN A 303 -46.00 -7.68 0.45
C ASN A 303 -46.27 -8.54 -0.77
N ALA A 304 -45.24 -8.95 -1.49
CA ALA A 304 -45.37 -9.86 -2.61
C ALA A 304 -45.82 -11.25 -2.20
N ALA A 305 -45.42 -11.72 -1.02
CA ALA A 305 -45.86 -13.01 -0.47
C ALA A 305 -47.32 -12.97 0.01
N LYS A 306 -47.73 -11.86 0.69
CA LYS A 306 -49.09 -11.73 1.27
C LYS A 306 -50.12 -11.34 0.24
N TYR A 307 -49.80 -10.43 -0.68
CA TYR A 307 -50.78 -9.76 -1.54
C TYR A 307 -50.45 -9.79 -3.04
N GLY A 308 -49.34 -10.36 -3.41
CA GLY A 308 -48.83 -10.20 -4.77
C GLY A 308 -48.28 -11.44 -5.45
N ALA A 309 -47.26 -11.24 -6.23
CA ALA A 309 -46.73 -12.21 -7.17
C ALA A 309 -46.17 -13.52 -6.54
N LEU A 310 -45.79 -13.53 -5.27
CA LEU A 310 -45.30 -14.75 -4.60
C LEU A 310 -46.40 -15.59 -3.97
N SER A 311 -47.66 -15.13 -3.92
CA SER A 311 -48.81 -15.91 -3.54
C SER A 311 -49.22 -16.94 -4.62
N VAL A 312 -48.74 -16.73 -5.87
CA VAL A 312 -48.80 -17.65 -7.00
C VAL A 312 -47.39 -17.83 -7.56
N PRO A 313 -47.06 -18.93 -8.29
CA PRO A 313 -45.73 -19.07 -8.89
C PRO A 313 -45.39 -17.86 -9.77
N ALA A 314 -44.42 -17.08 -9.34
CA ALA A 314 -44.03 -15.82 -9.99
C ALA A 314 -42.53 -15.63 -9.93
N CYS A 315 -41.97 -14.99 -10.97
CA CYS A 315 -40.56 -14.64 -11.04
C CYS A 315 -40.38 -13.14 -10.74
N PHE A 316 -39.47 -12.80 -9.80
CA PHE A 316 -38.98 -11.47 -9.60
C PHE A 316 -37.72 -11.26 -10.47
N SER A 317 -37.71 -10.25 -11.31
CA SER A 317 -36.55 -9.84 -12.05
C SER A 317 -36.15 -8.41 -11.60
N MET A 318 -34.90 -8.23 -11.29
CA MET A 318 -34.33 -6.93 -10.90
C MET A 318 -33.20 -6.58 -11.83
N SER A 319 -33.17 -5.35 -12.34
CA SER A 319 -32.09 -4.85 -13.17
C SER A 319 -31.45 -3.63 -12.52
N ALA A 320 -30.16 -3.67 -12.27
CA ALA A 320 -29.41 -2.56 -11.69
C ALA A 320 -29.13 -1.41 -12.67
N ARG A 321 -29.25 -1.64 -13.99
CA ARG A 321 -28.92 -0.64 -15.03
C ARG A 321 -29.86 0.57 -15.09
N SER A 322 -31.08 0.47 -14.54
CA SER A 322 -32.06 1.54 -14.63
C SER A 322 -32.72 1.89 -13.29
N ALA A 323 -32.17 1.44 -12.17
CA ALA A 323 -32.82 1.55 -10.84
C ALA A 323 -34.30 1.08 -10.87
N THR A 324 -34.61 0.13 -11.76
CA THR A 324 -35.96 -0.35 -11.99
C THR A 324 -36.07 -1.75 -11.43
N ILE A 325 -36.99 -1.94 -10.49
CA ILE A 325 -37.38 -3.27 -10.00
C ILE A 325 -38.63 -3.66 -10.77
N SER A 326 -38.54 -4.70 -11.59
CA SER A 326 -39.72 -5.23 -12.26
C SER A 326 -40.09 -6.57 -11.64
N VAL A 327 -41.37 -6.69 -11.30
CA VAL A 327 -41.98 -7.95 -10.85
C VAL A 327 -42.77 -8.49 -12.01
N SER A 328 -42.34 -9.63 -12.58
CA SER A 328 -43.13 -10.33 -13.61
C SER A 328 -43.72 -11.59 -13.02
N THR A 329 -45.04 -11.72 -13.11
CA THR A 329 -45.77 -12.96 -12.83
C THR A 329 -45.71 -13.82 -14.06
N GLY A 330 -45.46 -15.12 -13.90
CA GLY A 330 -45.34 -16.11 -15.00
C GLY A 330 -46.57 -16.32 -15.89
N VAL A 331 -47.59 -15.47 -15.79
CA VAL A 331 -48.71 -15.36 -16.70
C VAL A 331 -48.44 -14.16 -17.59
N LYS A 332 -48.33 -14.35 -18.90
CA LYS A 332 -48.14 -13.33 -19.94
C LYS A 332 -49.18 -12.18 -19.85
N ARG A 333 -49.01 -11.27 -18.92
CA ARG A 333 -49.65 -9.94 -18.94
C ARG A 333 -48.64 -8.94 -18.33
N ALA A 334 -48.43 -7.84 -19.06
CA ALA A 334 -47.51 -6.75 -18.72
C ALA A 334 -47.72 -6.26 -17.29
N GLY A 335 -46.76 -6.55 -16.40
CA GLY A 335 -46.75 -6.06 -15.05
C GLY A 335 -46.33 -4.57 -15.03
N ARG A 336 -46.95 -3.79 -14.15
CA ARG A 336 -46.55 -2.36 -13.92
C ARG A 336 -45.13 -2.32 -13.37
N ALA A 337 -44.24 -1.63 -14.06
CA ALA A 337 -42.93 -1.31 -13.57
C ALA A 337 -43.02 -0.15 -12.57
N TRP A 338 -42.53 -0.34 -11.38
CA TRP A 338 -42.34 0.73 -10.40
C TRP A 338 -40.98 1.39 -10.65
N ARG A 339 -40.98 2.71 -10.89
CA ARG A 339 -39.73 3.49 -10.93
C ARG A 339 -39.51 4.16 -9.59
N LEU A 340 -38.33 3.99 -9.03
CA LEU A 340 -37.89 4.82 -7.92
C LEU A 340 -37.78 6.26 -8.43
N PRO A 341 -38.22 7.28 -7.66
CA PRO A 341 -37.98 8.66 -8.00
C PRO A 341 -36.48 8.89 -8.15
N ALA A 342 -36.09 9.57 -9.24
CA ALA A 342 -34.72 9.97 -9.44
C ALA A 342 -34.25 10.81 -8.24
N PRO A 343 -32.99 10.64 -7.77
CA PRO A 343 -32.46 11.51 -6.74
C PRO A 343 -32.54 12.96 -7.25
N THR A 344 -33.25 13.81 -6.52
CA THR A 344 -33.30 15.24 -6.79
C THR A 344 -31.88 15.77 -6.72
N GLY A 345 -31.40 16.31 -7.86
CA GLY A 345 -30.07 16.78 -8.05
C GLY A 345 -29.60 17.73 -6.97
N SER A 346 -28.41 17.53 -6.50
CA SER A 346 -27.62 18.51 -5.78
C SER A 346 -27.44 19.73 -6.66
N ALA A 347 -28.00 20.85 -6.23
CA ALA A 347 -27.69 22.17 -6.78
C ALA A 347 -26.19 22.44 -6.49
N ALA A 348 -25.49 22.85 -7.56
CA ALA A 348 -24.17 23.43 -7.50
C ALA A 348 -24.21 24.74 -6.70
N ALA A 349 -23.26 24.94 -5.81
CA ALA A 349 -22.58 26.18 -5.47
C ALA A 349 -21.23 25.86 -4.85
#